data_1fff07618ea9b6e5735e8432b4267690
#
_entry.id   1fff07618ea9b6e5735e8432b4267690
#
_cell.length_a   1.000
_cell.length_b   1.000
_cell.length_c   1.000
_cell.angle_alpha   90.00
_cell.angle_beta   90.00
_cell.angle_gamma   90.00
#
_symmetry.space_group_name_H-M   'P 1'
#
loop_
_entity.id
_entity.type
_entity.pdbx_description
1 polymer ?
#
loop_
_entity_poly.entity_id
_entity_poly.type
_entity_poly.pdbx_seq_one_letter_code
_entity_poly.pdbx_strand_id
1 'polypeptide(L)' 'MIYTAHVITGAGRGKGLGFPTVNLEIPPQLTIAEGIYAVDVEVAGARYKGAMHFGPIPVFNDPKPSLEIFILD' A
#
# COMPACT_ATOMS: atom_id res chain seq x y z
N MET A 1 -11.79 8.88 6.32
CA MET A 1 -10.77 8.53 7.32
C MET A 1 -9.39 8.73 6.71
N ILE A 2 -8.48 9.30 7.46
CA ILE A 2 -7.15 9.67 6.96
C ILE A 2 -6.10 9.01 7.83
N TYR A 3 -5.11 8.40 7.19
CA TYR A 3 -3.95 7.83 7.86
C TYR A 3 -2.69 8.42 7.28
N THR A 4 -1.70 8.62 8.12
CA THR A 4 -0.35 8.98 7.70
C THR A 4 0.55 7.78 7.93
N ALA A 5 1.35 7.43 6.93
CA ALA A 5 2.25 6.31 7.02
C ALA A 5 3.59 6.64 6.38
N HIS A 6 4.62 5.92 6.81
CA HIS A 6 5.97 6.09 6.27
C HIS A 6 6.25 5.08 5.19
N VAL A 7 6.91 5.54 4.12
CA VAL A 7 7.34 4.66 3.05
C VAL A 7 8.52 3.82 3.54
N ILE A 8 8.46 2.53 3.24
CA ILE A 8 9.57 1.62 3.51
C ILE A 8 10.06 1.00 2.21
N THR A 9 11.29 0.51 2.24
CA THR A 9 11.83 -0.20 1.09
C THR A 9 11.10 -1.53 0.94
N GLY A 10 10.41 -1.68 -0.18
CA GLY A 10 9.69 -2.90 -0.48
C GLY A 10 10.53 -3.88 -1.27
N ALA A 11 9.92 -5.01 -1.61
CA ALA A 11 10.55 -6.06 -2.39
C ALA A 11 10.52 -5.79 -3.90
N GLY A 12 10.03 -4.64 -4.32
CA GLY A 12 9.93 -4.31 -5.74
C GLY A 12 8.89 -5.13 -6.48
N ARG A 13 7.89 -5.63 -5.78
CA ARG A 13 6.88 -6.54 -6.33
C ARG A 13 6.03 -5.95 -7.43
N GLY A 14 5.84 -4.64 -7.40
CA GLY A 14 5.01 -3.95 -8.39
C GLY A 14 5.71 -3.64 -9.69
N LYS A 15 7.02 -3.83 -9.78
CA LYS A 15 7.78 -3.41 -10.97
C LYS A 15 7.31 -4.08 -12.25
N GLY A 16 6.95 -5.35 -12.18
CA GLY A 16 6.50 -6.09 -13.35
C GLY A 16 5.07 -5.79 -13.77
N LEU A 17 4.33 -5.03 -12.98
CA LEU A 17 2.92 -4.75 -13.23
C LEU A 17 2.69 -3.44 -13.99
N GLY A 18 3.75 -2.65 -14.21
CA GLY A 18 3.63 -1.40 -14.93
C GLY A 18 3.08 -0.23 -14.12
N PHE A 19 2.83 -0.43 -12.83
CA PHE A 19 2.34 0.63 -11.94
C PHE A 19 3.36 0.91 -10.85
N PRO A 20 3.57 2.20 -10.51
CA PRO A 20 4.37 2.50 -9.32
C PRO A 20 3.72 1.91 -8.08
N THR A 21 4.53 1.25 -7.26
CA THR A 21 4.06 0.64 -6.02
C THR A 21 4.79 1.27 -4.84
N VAL A 22 4.02 1.69 -3.85
CA VAL A 22 4.56 2.26 -2.62
C VAL A 22 4.28 1.29 -1.48
N ASN A 23 5.34 0.86 -0.80
CA ASN A 23 5.22 0.02 0.39
C ASN A 23 5.26 0.92 1.62
N LEU A 24 4.34 0.68 2.54
CA LEU A 24 4.17 1.53 3.71
C LEU A 24 4.35 0.73 4.99
N GLU A 25 4.92 1.39 5.99
CA GLU A 25 4.88 0.92 7.36
C GLU A 25 3.42 0.98 7.83
N ILE A 26 2.96 -0.09 8.46
CA ILE A 26 1.56 -0.16 8.91
C ILE A 26 1.37 0.74 10.12
N PRO A 27 0.52 1.78 10.02
CA PRO A 27 0.26 2.64 11.17
C PRO A 27 -0.38 1.86 12.30
N PRO A 28 0.03 2.07 13.57
CA PRO A 28 -0.55 1.33 14.69
C PRO A 28 -2.06 1.53 14.85
N GLN A 29 -2.56 2.67 14.42
CA GLN A 29 -3.98 2.99 14.53
C GLN A 29 -4.81 2.46 13.38
N LEU A 30 -4.22 1.76 12.41
CA LEU A 30 -4.95 1.21 11.28
C LEU A 30 -5.77 0.02 11.77
N THR A 31 -7.10 0.14 11.66
CA THR A 31 -8.04 -0.85 12.19
C THR A 31 -8.99 -1.39 11.14
N ILE A 32 -8.64 -1.24 9.87
CA ILE A 32 -9.48 -1.74 8.78
C ILE A 32 -9.29 -3.23 8.59
N ALA A 33 -10.28 -3.87 7.97
CA ALA A 33 -10.16 -5.27 7.60
C ALA A 33 -9.16 -5.44 6.48
N GLU A 34 -8.55 -6.62 6.41
CA GLU A 34 -7.68 -6.96 5.29
C GLU A 34 -8.47 -6.96 3.99
N GLY A 35 -7.86 -6.50 2.92
CA GLY A 35 -8.53 -6.41 1.63
C GLY A 35 -7.89 -5.39 0.72
N ILE A 36 -8.62 -5.06 -0.34
CA ILE A 36 -8.20 -4.09 -1.34
C ILE A 36 -9.17 -2.91 -1.29
N TYR A 37 -8.61 -1.71 -1.29
CA TYR A 37 -9.38 -0.48 -1.13
C TYR A 37 -9.02 0.52 -2.22
N ALA A 38 -10.02 1.26 -2.70
CA ALA A 38 -9.78 2.43 -3.51
C ALA A 38 -9.45 3.59 -2.56
N VAL A 39 -8.34 4.28 -2.81
CA VAL A 39 -7.86 5.32 -1.91
C VAL A 39 -7.41 6.56 -2.67
N ASP A 40 -7.43 7.68 -1.97
CA ASP A 40 -6.73 8.89 -2.40
C ASP A 40 -5.43 8.96 -1.61
N VAL A 41 -4.33 9.24 -2.32
CA VAL A 41 -2.99 9.25 -1.73
C VAL A 41 -2.38 10.62 -1.94
N GLU A 42 -1.82 11.19 -0.88
CA GLU A 42 -1.08 12.44 -0.98
C GLU A 42 0.38 12.18 -0.67
N VAL A 43 1.24 12.51 -1.61
CA VAL A 43 2.68 12.33 -1.49
C VAL A 43 3.36 13.61 -1.97
N ALA A 44 4.19 14.21 -1.12
CA ALA A 44 4.95 15.40 -1.47
C ALA A 44 4.05 16.52 -2.03
N GLY A 45 2.86 16.67 -1.47
CA GLY A 45 1.92 17.71 -1.87
C GLY A 45 1.09 17.39 -3.11
N ALA A 46 1.33 16.28 -3.77
CA ALA A 46 0.55 15.84 -4.93
C ALA A 46 -0.43 14.76 -4.53
N ARG A 47 -1.60 14.76 -5.16
CA ARG A 47 -2.66 13.81 -4.85
C ARG A 47 -2.86 12.84 -6.02
N TYR A 48 -2.99 11.56 -5.68
CA TYR A 48 -3.13 10.49 -6.66
C TYR A 48 -4.29 9.58 -6.28
N LYS A 49 -4.82 8.88 -7.28
CA LYS A 49 -5.73 7.75 -7.04
C LYS A 49 -4.90 6.49 -6.92
N GLY A 50 -5.31 5.60 -6.04
CA GLY A 50 -4.58 4.37 -5.85
C GLY A 50 -5.46 3.21 -5.46
N ALA A 51 -4.91 2.01 -5.60
CA ALA A 51 -5.47 0.78 -5.06
C ALA A 51 -4.57 0.33 -3.92
N MET A 52 -5.13 0.23 -2.73
CA MET A 52 -4.37 -0.14 -1.53
C MET A 52 -4.67 -1.58 -1.17
N HIS A 53 -3.62 -2.38 -1.00
CA HIS A 53 -3.72 -3.73 -0.48
C HIS A 53 -3.24 -3.74 0.96
N PHE A 54 -4.06 -4.30 1.86
CA PHE A 54 -3.70 -4.51 3.25
C PHE A 54 -3.93 -5.97 3.61
N GLY A 55 -2.87 -6.64 4.05
CA GLY A 55 -2.93 -8.02 4.46
C GLY A 55 -1.76 -8.84 3.95
N PRO A 56 -1.74 -10.14 4.22
CA PRO A 56 -0.71 -11.03 3.71
C PRO A 56 -0.76 -11.12 2.19
N ILE A 57 0.39 -11.38 1.58
CA ILE A 57 0.47 -11.65 0.15
C ILE A 57 0.74 -13.15 -0.01
N PRO A 58 -0.28 -13.95 -0.36
CA PRO A 58 -0.16 -15.42 -0.35
C PRO A 58 0.93 -15.96 -1.27
N VAL A 59 1.15 -15.31 -2.40
CA VAL A 59 2.14 -15.78 -3.38
C VAL A 59 3.57 -15.76 -2.84
N PHE A 60 3.82 -15.03 -1.77
CA PHE A 60 5.15 -14.95 -1.17
C PHE A 60 5.26 -15.78 0.10
N ASN A 61 4.20 -16.52 0.44
CA ASN A 61 4.17 -17.40 1.60
C ASN A 61 4.62 -16.72 2.91
N ASP A 62 4.29 -15.45 3.03
CA ASP A 62 4.64 -14.63 4.19
C ASP A 62 3.36 -14.33 4.96
N PRO A 63 3.21 -14.83 6.20
CA PRO A 63 1.98 -14.60 6.97
C PRO A 63 1.84 -13.17 7.50
N LYS A 64 2.90 -12.38 7.44
CA LYS A 64 2.85 -11.01 7.95
C LYS A 64 2.05 -10.12 7.00
N PRO A 65 1.17 -9.27 7.53
CA PRO A 65 0.46 -8.34 6.68
C PRO A 65 1.41 -7.29 6.09
N SER A 66 1.08 -6.82 4.91
CA SER A 66 1.78 -5.72 4.29
C SER A 66 0.77 -4.65 3.88
N LEU A 67 1.26 -3.44 3.69
CA LEU A 67 0.45 -2.33 3.24
C LEU A 67 1.12 -1.77 1.99
N GLU A 68 0.46 -1.94 0.85
CA GLU A 68 0.99 -1.51 -0.44
C GLU A 68 -0.05 -0.69 -1.17
N ILE A 69 0.42 0.36 -1.85
CA ILE A 69 -0.46 1.18 -2.68
C ILE A 69 0.07 1.18 -4.10
N PHE A 70 -0.80 0.79 -5.04
CA PHE A 70 -0.53 0.91 -6.46
C PHE A 70 -1.06 2.26 -6.92
N ILE A 71 -0.19 3.10 -7.43
CA ILE A 71 -0.58 4.44 -7.90
C ILE A 71 -1.13 4.29 -9.31
N LEU A 72 -2.38 4.68 -9.50
CA LEU A 72 -3.09 4.48 -10.77
C LEU A 72 -3.17 5.74 -11.62
N ASP A 73 -2.82 6.88 -11.07
CA ASP A 73 -3.01 8.15 -11.78
C ASP A 73 -1.79 9.06 -11.61
#